data_9af0607e61fb36790233e4ffd7f20282
#
_entry.id   9af0607e61fb36790233e4ffd7f20282
#
_cell.length_a   1.000
_cell.length_b   1.000
_cell.length_c   1.000
_cell.angle_alpha   90.00
_cell.angle_beta   90.00
_cell.angle_gamma   90.00
#
_symmetry.space_group_name_H-M   'P 1'
#
loop_
_entity.id
_entity.type
_entity.pdbx_description
1 polymer ?
#
loop_
_entity_poly.entity_id
_entity_poly.type
_entity_poly.pdbx_seq_one_letter_code
_entity_poly.pdbx_strand_id
1 'polypeptide(L)'
;MPGIPHHITQRGNRRQQTFFCEEDYAAYIKLLAVQCHKHEVEIWSYCLMPNHIHLIAVPKTSAQLRLAIGEAHRVYTKRINKRMDWRGYLWQGRFASVAMDQTHLIAAAKYVELNPVTAGLVDWPEKWKWSSARAHLSAHSNVLVNVEPLLEIIPDWNLLFDRTGYSEEWNNLKKGELTGRPQGNKRFLRKIEQKLGRSLIRKKPGPKRRL
;
A
#
# COMPACT_ATOMS: atom_id res chain seq x y z
N MET A 1 -7.80 10.25 -3.25
CA MET A 1 -8.52 10.95 -4.37
C MET A 1 -9.33 9.93 -5.11
N PRO A 2 -10.59 10.22 -5.46
CA PRO A 2 -11.48 9.26 -6.12
C PRO A 2 -10.93 8.73 -7.45
N GLY A 3 -11.03 7.41 -7.64
CA GLY A 3 -10.63 6.73 -8.88
C GLY A 3 -9.13 6.77 -9.20
N ILE A 4 -8.29 7.17 -8.23
CA ILE A 4 -6.84 7.22 -8.42
C ILE A 4 -6.20 6.16 -7.54
N PRO A 5 -5.30 5.31 -8.08
CA PRO A 5 -4.56 4.35 -7.29
C PRO A 5 -3.64 5.04 -6.28
N HIS A 6 -3.65 4.53 -5.07
CA HIS A 6 -2.79 4.97 -3.98
C HIS A 6 -1.92 3.82 -3.48
N HIS A 7 -0.62 4.03 -3.42
CA HIS A 7 0.25 3.16 -2.63
C HIS A 7 0.09 3.51 -1.16
N ILE A 8 -0.36 2.55 -0.39
CA ILE A 8 -0.57 2.67 1.06
C ILE A 8 0.49 1.86 1.77
N THR A 9 1.12 2.47 2.77
CA THR A 9 2.04 1.77 3.66
C THR A 9 1.73 2.07 5.12
N GLN A 10 1.87 1.06 5.96
CA GLN A 10 1.75 1.19 7.41
C GLN A 10 2.71 0.24 8.09
N ARG A 11 3.43 0.74 9.06
CA ARG A 11 4.46 -0.02 9.78
C ARG A 11 4.14 -0.13 11.26
N GLY A 12 4.57 -1.22 11.88
CA GLY A 12 4.52 -1.41 13.32
C GLY A 12 5.31 -0.33 14.07
N ASN A 13 4.80 0.08 15.23
CA ASN A 13 5.46 1.04 16.09
C ASN A 13 6.87 0.56 16.42
N ARG A 14 7.88 1.45 16.35
CA ARG A 14 9.30 1.11 16.51
C ARG A 14 9.79 -0.04 15.62
N ARG A 15 9.13 -0.25 14.46
CA ARG A 15 9.37 -1.38 13.54
C ARG A 15 9.10 -2.77 14.16
N GLN A 16 8.36 -2.84 15.24
CA GLN A 16 7.98 -4.10 15.87
C GLN A 16 7.15 -4.97 14.94
N GLN A 17 7.17 -6.26 15.16
CA GLN A 17 6.29 -7.22 14.52
C GLN A 17 4.82 -6.85 14.79
N THR A 18 3.96 -7.01 13.78
CA THR A 18 2.52 -6.74 13.84
C THR A 18 1.68 -7.99 13.58
N PHE A 19 2.26 -8.98 12.90
CA PHE A 19 1.65 -10.28 12.65
C PHE A 19 2.51 -11.37 13.31
N PHE A 20 1.98 -12.06 14.31
CA PHE A 20 2.73 -12.97 15.17
C PHE A 20 2.51 -14.44 14.80
N CYS A 21 1.40 -14.75 14.15
CA CYS A 21 1.00 -16.07 13.68
C CYS A 21 0.13 -15.97 12.42
N GLU A 22 -0.16 -17.09 11.77
CA GLU A 22 -0.95 -17.13 10.53
C GLU A 22 -2.37 -16.60 10.72
N GLU A 23 -2.97 -16.84 11.88
CA GLU A 23 -4.30 -16.36 12.24
C GLU A 23 -4.37 -14.84 12.30
N ASP A 24 -3.24 -14.16 12.56
CA ASP A 24 -3.17 -12.71 12.57
C ASP A 24 -3.29 -12.14 11.16
N TYR A 25 -2.54 -12.71 10.21
CA TYR A 25 -2.65 -12.34 8.81
C TYR A 25 -4.04 -12.59 8.27
N ALA A 26 -4.60 -13.78 8.51
CA ALA A 26 -5.93 -14.14 8.06
C ALA A 26 -7.01 -13.21 8.66
N ALA A 27 -6.91 -12.91 9.96
CA ALA A 27 -7.82 -11.98 10.62
C ALA A 27 -7.71 -10.56 10.05
N TYR A 28 -6.50 -10.09 9.78
CA TYR A 28 -6.30 -8.76 9.20
C TYR A 28 -6.87 -8.67 7.77
N ILE A 29 -6.65 -9.68 6.91
CA ILE A 29 -7.22 -9.74 5.56
C ILE A 29 -8.75 -9.66 5.62
N LYS A 30 -9.40 -10.44 6.50
CA LYS A 30 -10.86 -10.42 6.68
C LYS A 30 -11.35 -9.04 7.15
N LEU A 31 -10.69 -8.45 8.14
CA LEU A 31 -11.04 -7.12 8.64
C LEU A 31 -10.91 -6.06 7.54
N LEU A 32 -9.80 -6.09 6.80
CA LEU A 32 -9.56 -5.13 5.72
C LEU A 32 -10.59 -5.30 4.60
N ALA A 33 -10.91 -6.54 4.19
CA ALA A 33 -11.93 -6.81 3.18
C ALA A 33 -13.30 -6.27 3.57
N VAL A 34 -13.75 -6.52 4.82
CA VAL A 34 -15.02 -5.98 5.34
C VAL A 34 -15.04 -4.45 5.32
N GLN A 35 -13.96 -3.81 5.76
CA GLN A 35 -13.91 -2.34 5.80
C GLN A 35 -13.79 -1.73 4.40
N CYS A 36 -13.03 -2.36 3.50
CA CYS A 36 -12.91 -1.92 2.12
C CYS A 36 -14.25 -2.04 1.38
N HIS A 37 -14.97 -3.14 1.54
CA HIS A 37 -16.31 -3.31 1.00
C HIS A 37 -17.28 -2.24 1.52
N LYS A 38 -17.34 -2.07 2.85
CA LYS A 38 -18.21 -1.08 3.52
C LYS A 38 -17.97 0.35 3.06
N HIS A 39 -16.72 0.69 2.77
CA HIS A 39 -16.30 2.04 2.43
C HIS A 39 -15.95 2.20 0.94
N GLU A 40 -16.34 1.25 0.09
CA GLU A 40 -16.14 1.30 -1.36
C GLU A 40 -14.69 1.64 -1.76
N VAL A 41 -13.74 0.93 -1.17
CA VAL A 41 -12.33 0.95 -1.52
C VAL A 41 -11.97 -0.36 -2.20
N GLU A 42 -11.45 -0.30 -3.41
CA GLU A 42 -10.91 -1.46 -4.09
C GLU A 42 -9.45 -1.67 -3.71
N ILE A 43 -9.05 -2.90 -3.47
CA ILE A 43 -7.65 -3.29 -3.31
C ILE A 43 -7.22 -4.00 -4.60
N TRP A 44 -6.24 -3.43 -5.29
CA TRP A 44 -5.70 -3.96 -6.54
C TRP A 44 -4.45 -4.78 -6.34
N SER A 45 -3.69 -4.56 -5.27
CA SER A 45 -2.56 -5.40 -4.86
C SER A 45 -2.31 -5.24 -3.36
N TYR A 46 -1.77 -6.27 -2.71
CA TYR A 46 -1.37 -6.19 -1.31
C TYR A 46 -0.19 -7.11 -0.99
N CYS A 47 0.55 -6.74 0.04
CA CYS A 47 1.53 -7.60 0.70
C CYS A 47 1.57 -7.27 2.20
N LEU A 48 1.32 -8.28 3.02
CA LEU A 48 1.44 -8.19 4.47
C LEU A 48 2.79 -8.77 4.89
N MET A 49 3.71 -7.91 5.29
CA MET A 49 5.02 -8.27 5.83
C MET A 49 4.93 -8.44 7.35
N PRO A 50 5.85 -9.14 8.00
CA PRO A 50 5.75 -9.40 9.45
C PRO A 50 5.55 -8.15 10.31
N ASN A 51 6.06 -7.00 9.91
CA ASN A 51 6.02 -5.76 10.69
C ASN A 51 5.46 -4.54 9.94
N HIS A 52 4.94 -4.72 8.73
CA HIS A 52 4.34 -3.64 7.93
C HIS A 52 3.46 -4.20 6.82
N ILE A 53 2.69 -3.32 6.20
CA ILE A 53 1.83 -3.66 5.07
C ILE A 53 2.09 -2.74 3.90
N HIS A 54 1.87 -3.27 2.69
CA HIS A 54 1.76 -2.52 1.45
C HIS A 54 0.44 -2.85 0.78
N LEU A 55 -0.28 -1.81 0.29
CA LEU A 55 -1.50 -1.97 -0.48
C LEU A 55 -1.47 -1.05 -1.70
N ILE A 56 -2.07 -1.47 -2.79
CA ILE A 56 -2.53 -0.58 -3.86
C ILE A 56 -4.04 -0.50 -3.70
N ALA A 57 -4.54 0.68 -3.32
CA ALA A 57 -5.93 0.91 -2.97
C ALA A 57 -6.53 2.06 -3.80
N VAL A 58 -7.75 1.86 -4.29
CA VAL A 58 -8.49 2.83 -5.11
C VAL A 58 -9.82 3.17 -4.45
N PRO A 59 -9.98 4.39 -3.92
CA PRO A 59 -11.23 4.81 -3.30
C PRO A 59 -12.21 5.37 -4.33
N LYS A 60 -13.51 5.16 -4.16
CA LYS A 60 -14.55 5.84 -4.95
C LYS A 60 -14.74 7.30 -4.52
N THR A 61 -14.51 7.64 -3.24
CA THR A 61 -14.55 9.02 -2.73
C THR A 61 -13.34 9.35 -1.86
N SER A 62 -13.12 10.65 -1.56
CA SER A 62 -11.89 11.12 -0.91
C SER A 62 -11.69 10.68 0.55
N ALA A 63 -12.76 10.45 1.31
CA ALA A 63 -12.68 10.09 2.74
C ALA A 63 -12.48 8.60 2.98
N GLN A 64 -12.76 7.75 1.99
CA GLN A 64 -12.94 6.31 2.15
C GLN A 64 -11.66 5.58 2.57
N LEU A 65 -10.50 5.96 2.03
CA LEU A 65 -9.23 5.33 2.45
C LEU A 65 -9.00 5.46 3.95
N ARG A 66 -9.24 6.65 4.51
CA ARG A 66 -9.07 6.89 5.95
C ARG A 66 -10.05 6.06 6.78
N LEU A 67 -11.29 5.94 6.32
CA LEU A 67 -12.31 5.17 7.02
C LEU A 67 -12.04 3.67 6.93
N ALA A 68 -11.78 3.13 5.74
CA ALA A 68 -11.55 1.71 5.55
C ALA A 68 -10.29 1.23 6.27
N ILE A 69 -9.15 1.83 5.95
CA ILE A 69 -7.85 1.38 6.45
C ILE A 69 -7.69 1.73 7.94
N GLY A 70 -8.12 2.94 8.32
CA GLY A 70 -8.05 3.38 9.73
C GLY A 70 -8.87 2.50 10.66
N GLU A 71 -10.08 2.11 10.25
CA GLU A 71 -10.94 1.24 11.06
C GLU A 71 -10.41 -0.21 11.12
N ALA A 72 -9.92 -0.76 9.99
CA ALA A 72 -9.25 -2.04 9.99
C ALA A 72 -8.06 -2.07 10.98
N HIS A 73 -7.20 -1.03 10.94
CA HIS A 73 -6.07 -0.89 11.86
C HIS A 73 -6.53 -0.78 13.33
N ARG A 74 -7.57 -0.01 13.60
CA ARG A 74 -8.11 0.19 14.95
C ARG A 74 -8.61 -1.14 15.55
N VAL A 75 -9.43 -1.87 14.78
CA VAL A 75 -9.99 -3.16 15.22
C VAL A 75 -8.88 -4.19 15.39
N TYR A 76 -7.95 -4.26 14.44
CA TYR A 76 -6.81 -5.16 14.52
C TYR A 76 -5.91 -4.87 15.72
N THR A 77 -5.60 -3.59 15.99
CA THR A 77 -4.84 -3.17 17.19
C THR A 77 -5.50 -3.66 18.48
N LYS A 78 -6.84 -3.48 18.59
CA LYS A 78 -7.59 -3.99 19.76
C LYS A 78 -7.45 -5.50 19.92
N ARG A 79 -7.51 -6.26 18.81
CA ARG A 79 -7.35 -7.72 18.82
C ARG A 79 -5.97 -8.12 19.37
N ILE A 80 -4.90 -7.53 18.84
CA ILE A 80 -3.52 -7.84 19.24
C ILE A 80 -3.29 -7.42 20.69
N ASN A 81 -3.64 -6.19 21.04
CA ASN A 81 -3.44 -5.68 22.40
C ASN A 81 -4.16 -6.55 23.44
N LYS A 82 -5.41 -6.98 23.15
CA LYS A 82 -6.15 -7.88 24.04
C LYS A 82 -5.44 -9.22 24.23
N ARG A 83 -4.93 -9.82 23.14
CA ARG A 83 -4.27 -11.13 23.19
C ARG A 83 -2.93 -11.07 23.91
N MET A 84 -2.17 -9.99 23.70
CA MET A 84 -0.81 -9.82 24.21
C MET A 84 -0.75 -9.11 25.58
N ASP A 85 -1.92 -8.75 26.13
CA ASP A 85 -2.05 -7.88 27.32
C ASP A 85 -1.26 -6.57 27.18
N TRP A 86 -1.32 -5.99 25.98
CA TRP A 86 -0.65 -4.74 25.65
C TRP A 86 -1.61 -3.55 25.68
N ARG A 87 -1.00 -2.36 25.85
CA ARG A 87 -1.69 -1.06 25.74
C ARG A 87 -0.94 -0.17 24.74
N GLY A 88 -1.67 0.80 24.15
CA GLY A 88 -1.10 1.79 23.25
C GLY A 88 -1.15 1.39 21.78
N TYR A 89 -0.22 1.95 21.02
CA TYR A 89 -0.24 1.89 19.55
C TYR A 89 0.54 0.69 19.02
N LEU A 90 -0.13 -0.16 18.23
CA LEU A 90 0.52 -1.22 17.45
C LEU A 90 1.23 -0.62 16.23
N TRP A 91 0.61 0.37 15.59
CA TRP A 91 1.08 1.00 14.35
C TRP A 91 1.79 2.33 14.61
N GLN A 92 2.77 2.65 13.76
CA GLN A 92 3.51 3.90 13.81
C GLN A 92 2.68 5.05 13.19
N GLY A 93 1.89 5.74 14.00
CA GLY A 93 1.11 6.89 13.55
C GLY A 93 0.03 6.54 12.51
N ARG A 94 -0.23 7.46 11.58
CA ARG A 94 -1.17 7.28 10.47
C ARG A 94 -0.47 6.58 9.31
N PHE A 95 -1.23 5.82 8.51
CA PHE A 95 -0.70 5.21 7.29
C PHE A 95 -0.25 6.29 6.28
N ALA A 96 0.80 5.99 5.54
CA ALA A 96 1.20 6.79 4.38
C ALA A 96 0.33 6.46 3.18
N SER A 97 0.06 7.46 2.34
CA SER A 97 -0.77 7.31 1.14
C SER A 97 -0.20 8.17 0.02
N VAL A 98 0.21 7.54 -1.07
CA VAL A 98 0.85 8.17 -2.22
C VAL A 98 0.02 7.90 -3.47
N ALA A 99 -0.64 8.93 -4.02
CA ALA A 99 -1.35 8.82 -5.30
C ALA A 99 -0.36 8.63 -6.46
N MET A 100 -0.69 7.78 -7.42
CA MET A 100 0.21 7.37 -8.49
C MET A 100 -0.44 7.53 -9.86
N ASP A 101 0.38 7.86 -10.88
CA ASP A 101 0.02 7.65 -12.28
C ASP A 101 0.27 6.18 -12.70
N GLN A 102 -0.03 5.85 -13.95
CA GLN A 102 0.07 4.47 -14.45
C GLN A 102 1.51 3.91 -14.40
N THR A 103 2.51 4.70 -14.73
CA THR A 103 3.92 4.26 -14.70
C THR A 103 4.34 3.90 -13.26
N HIS A 104 4.00 4.75 -12.29
CA HIS A 104 4.29 4.48 -10.88
C HIS A 104 3.41 3.38 -10.30
N LEU A 105 2.19 3.19 -10.82
CA LEU A 105 1.32 2.09 -10.44
C LEU A 105 1.94 0.72 -10.79
N ILE A 106 2.48 0.58 -12.02
CA ILE A 106 3.15 -0.66 -12.46
C ILE A 106 4.37 -0.94 -11.58
N ALA A 107 5.21 0.07 -11.34
CA ALA A 107 6.36 -0.06 -10.45
C ALA A 107 5.96 -0.41 -9.01
N ALA A 108 4.85 0.17 -8.50
CA ALA A 108 4.32 -0.13 -7.19
C ALA A 108 3.78 -1.56 -7.10
N ALA A 109 3.09 -2.07 -8.13
CA ALA A 109 2.60 -3.45 -8.16
C ALA A 109 3.76 -4.44 -8.05
N LYS A 110 4.81 -4.24 -8.87
CA LYS A 110 6.06 -5.00 -8.79
C LYS A 110 6.69 -4.92 -7.39
N TYR A 111 6.81 -3.71 -6.85
CA TYR A 111 7.38 -3.46 -5.52
C TYR A 111 6.61 -4.18 -4.42
N VAL A 112 5.29 -4.06 -4.41
CA VAL A 112 4.42 -4.65 -3.38
C VAL A 112 4.57 -6.16 -3.36
N GLU A 113 4.50 -6.81 -4.51
CA GLU A 113 4.48 -8.27 -4.58
C GLU A 113 5.86 -8.93 -4.51
N LEU A 114 6.94 -8.21 -4.91
CA LEU A 114 8.31 -8.67 -4.71
C LEU A 114 8.87 -8.37 -3.31
N ASN A 115 8.13 -7.65 -2.45
CA ASN A 115 8.62 -7.27 -1.12
C ASN A 115 9.12 -8.46 -0.28
N PRO A 116 8.39 -9.61 -0.20
CA PRO A 116 8.84 -10.77 0.56
C PRO A 116 10.11 -11.41 -0.01
N VAL A 117 10.25 -11.41 -1.35
CA VAL A 117 11.47 -11.91 -2.02
C VAL A 117 12.65 -11.00 -1.72
N THR A 118 12.46 -9.69 -1.83
CA THR A 118 13.48 -8.68 -1.51
C THR A 118 13.92 -8.74 -0.04
N ALA A 119 13.00 -9.11 0.84
CA ALA A 119 13.29 -9.30 2.27
C ALA A 119 13.89 -10.66 2.61
N GLY A 120 14.08 -11.55 1.63
CA GLY A 120 14.64 -12.90 1.83
C GLY A 120 13.71 -13.85 2.59
N LEU A 121 12.41 -13.58 2.62
CA LEU A 121 11.43 -14.43 3.31
C LEU A 121 11.03 -15.64 2.44
N VAL A 122 11.04 -15.49 1.13
CA VAL A 122 10.73 -16.52 0.14
C VAL A 122 11.58 -16.29 -1.12
N ASP A 123 11.75 -17.33 -1.94
CA ASP A 123 12.49 -17.24 -3.21
C ASP A 123 11.64 -16.69 -4.36
N TRP A 124 10.31 -16.91 -4.32
CA TRP A 124 9.34 -16.52 -5.32
C TRP A 124 8.14 -15.85 -4.69
N PRO A 125 7.54 -14.80 -5.32
CA PRO A 125 6.49 -14.00 -4.71
C PRO A 125 5.22 -14.80 -4.40
N GLU A 126 4.85 -15.80 -5.22
CA GLU A 126 3.69 -16.64 -4.99
C GLU A 126 3.81 -17.60 -3.80
N LYS A 127 5.05 -17.83 -3.31
CA LYS A 127 5.28 -18.60 -2.08
C LYS A 127 4.89 -17.86 -0.81
N TRP A 128 4.80 -16.53 -0.90
CA TRP A 128 4.33 -15.71 0.21
C TRP A 128 2.80 -15.61 0.21
N LYS A 129 2.15 -16.47 0.98
CA LYS A 129 0.67 -16.60 0.99
C LYS A 129 -0.08 -15.33 1.47
N TRP A 130 0.62 -14.38 2.07
CA TRP A 130 0.08 -13.15 2.59
C TRP A 130 0.23 -11.95 1.63
N SER A 131 0.24 -12.24 0.33
CA SER A 131 0.26 -11.26 -0.75
C SER A 131 -0.75 -11.61 -1.84
N SER A 132 -0.99 -10.68 -2.75
CA SER A 132 -1.82 -10.86 -3.94
C SER A 132 -1.10 -11.54 -5.11
N ALA A 133 0.20 -11.85 -5.01
CA ALA A 133 1.00 -12.38 -6.11
C ALA A 133 0.38 -13.66 -6.73
N ARG A 134 -0.08 -14.59 -5.90
CA ARG A 134 -0.74 -15.82 -6.37
C ARG A 134 -2.05 -15.52 -7.09
N ALA A 135 -2.83 -14.55 -6.63
CA ALA A 135 -4.09 -14.15 -7.24
C ALA A 135 -3.86 -13.57 -8.64
N HIS A 136 -2.86 -12.71 -8.83
CA HIS A 136 -2.50 -12.17 -10.14
C HIS A 136 -1.97 -13.24 -11.09
N LEU A 137 -1.07 -14.12 -10.63
CA LEU A 137 -0.52 -15.19 -11.46
C LEU A 137 -1.60 -16.19 -11.92
N SER A 138 -2.62 -16.43 -11.11
CA SER A 138 -3.75 -17.30 -11.47
C SER A 138 -4.89 -16.57 -12.17
N ALA A 139 -4.81 -15.24 -12.30
CA ALA A 139 -5.86 -14.37 -12.80
C ALA A 139 -7.21 -14.52 -12.06
N HIS A 140 -7.16 -14.79 -10.76
CA HIS A 140 -8.36 -14.97 -9.92
C HIS A 140 -8.35 -14.01 -8.73
N SER A 141 -9.36 -13.16 -8.65
CA SER A 141 -9.60 -12.31 -7.48
C SER A 141 -9.89 -13.15 -6.23
N ASN A 142 -9.57 -12.60 -5.06
CA ASN A 142 -9.88 -13.24 -3.78
C ASN A 142 -10.76 -12.33 -2.90
N VAL A 143 -10.96 -12.69 -1.63
CA VAL A 143 -11.82 -11.94 -0.70
C VAL A 143 -11.39 -10.47 -0.53
N LEU A 144 -10.12 -10.12 -0.76
CA LEU A 144 -9.58 -8.78 -0.59
C LEU A 144 -9.19 -8.12 -1.90
N VAL A 145 -8.52 -8.85 -2.82
CA VAL A 145 -7.95 -8.27 -4.03
C VAL A 145 -8.86 -8.45 -5.24
N ASN A 146 -9.05 -7.36 -6.00
CA ASN A 146 -9.55 -7.37 -7.37
C ASN A 146 -8.34 -7.28 -8.32
N VAL A 147 -8.05 -8.34 -9.07
CA VAL A 147 -6.88 -8.42 -9.96
C VAL A 147 -7.12 -7.82 -11.34
N GLU A 148 -8.39 -7.75 -11.79
CA GLU A 148 -8.76 -7.34 -13.15
C GLU A 148 -8.13 -6.02 -13.59
N PRO A 149 -8.20 -4.91 -12.80
CA PRO A 149 -7.71 -3.62 -13.28
C PRO A 149 -6.19 -3.59 -13.51
N LEU A 150 -5.41 -4.42 -12.79
CA LEU A 150 -3.97 -4.51 -13.02
C LEU A 150 -3.65 -5.47 -14.16
N LEU A 151 -4.41 -6.55 -14.35
CA LEU A 151 -4.24 -7.49 -15.47
C LEU A 151 -4.62 -6.86 -16.81
N GLU A 152 -5.56 -5.92 -16.86
CA GLU A 152 -5.83 -5.10 -18.05
C GLU A 152 -4.62 -4.26 -18.47
N ILE A 153 -3.80 -3.81 -17.50
CA ILE A 153 -2.61 -3.00 -17.77
C ILE A 153 -1.39 -3.89 -18.03
N ILE A 154 -1.29 -5.04 -17.36
CA ILE A 154 -0.16 -5.99 -17.38
C ILE A 154 -0.73 -7.39 -17.63
N PRO A 155 -1.02 -7.76 -18.89
CA PRO A 155 -1.64 -9.05 -19.21
C PRO A 155 -0.79 -10.27 -18.83
N ASP A 156 0.52 -10.16 -18.93
CA ASP A 156 1.45 -11.22 -18.48
C ASP A 156 2.14 -10.81 -17.19
N TRP A 157 1.60 -11.28 -16.08
CA TRP A 157 2.11 -10.98 -14.75
C TRP A 157 3.48 -11.58 -14.45
N ASN A 158 3.88 -12.66 -15.16
CA ASN A 158 5.20 -13.25 -15.01
C ASN A 158 6.31 -12.27 -15.42
N LEU A 159 6.09 -11.46 -16.46
CA LEU A 159 7.04 -10.44 -16.91
C LEU A 159 7.30 -9.38 -15.82
N LEU A 160 6.33 -9.13 -14.94
CA LEU A 160 6.50 -8.17 -13.85
C LEU A 160 7.56 -8.67 -12.84
N PHE A 161 7.69 -9.98 -12.65
CA PHE A 161 8.59 -10.58 -11.68
C PHE A 161 10.02 -10.82 -12.19
N ASP A 162 10.31 -10.43 -13.45
CA ASP A 162 11.68 -10.42 -13.93
C ASP A 162 12.57 -9.57 -13.00
N ARG A 163 13.62 -10.20 -12.45
CA ARG A 163 14.50 -9.60 -11.43
C ARG A 163 15.49 -8.57 -12.02
N THR A 164 15.49 -8.35 -13.33
CA THR A 164 16.39 -7.40 -13.97
C THR A 164 15.96 -5.96 -13.63
N GLY A 165 16.71 -5.37 -12.70
CA GLY A 165 16.72 -3.92 -12.44
C GLY A 165 15.64 -3.43 -11.47
N TYR A 166 16.09 -2.99 -10.29
CA TYR A 166 15.31 -2.08 -9.45
C TYR A 166 15.34 -0.71 -10.12
N SER A 167 14.23 -0.31 -10.71
CA SER A 167 14.12 0.92 -11.47
C SER A 167 14.24 2.17 -10.59
N GLU A 168 14.48 3.31 -11.23
CA GLU A 168 14.47 4.62 -10.55
C GLU A 168 13.11 4.86 -9.86
N GLU A 169 12.02 4.35 -10.44
CA GLU A 169 10.67 4.41 -9.89
C GLU A 169 10.56 3.72 -8.53
N TRP A 170 11.25 2.60 -8.31
CA TRP A 170 11.33 1.91 -7.02
C TRP A 170 11.92 2.81 -5.92
N ASN A 171 13.00 3.53 -6.23
CA ASN A 171 13.58 4.49 -5.30
C ASN A 171 12.64 5.69 -5.05
N ASN A 172 11.91 6.11 -6.07
CA ASN A 172 10.93 7.18 -5.97
C ASN A 172 9.72 6.78 -5.11
N LEU A 173 9.26 5.52 -5.18
CA LEU A 173 8.22 5.00 -4.29
C LEU A 173 8.62 5.09 -2.82
N LYS A 174 9.84 4.65 -2.47
CA LYS A 174 10.36 4.76 -1.09
C LYS A 174 10.44 6.22 -0.61
N LYS A 175 10.84 7.16 -1.47
CA LYS A 175 10.82 8.59 -1.16
C LYS A 175 9.39 9.12 -0.99
N GLY A 176 8.45 8.62 -1.82
CA GLY A 176 7.03 8.94 -1.74
C GLY A 176 6.41 8.55 -0.40
N GLU A 177 6.74 7.38 0.13
CA GLU A 177 6.27 6.92 1.45
C GLU A 177 6.61 7.90 2.58
N LEU A 178 7.80 8.52 2.53
CA LEU A 178 8.24 9.49 3.55
C LEU A 178 7.54 10.85 3.42
N THR A 179 7.15 11.24 2.21
CA THR A 179 6.63 12.59 1.95
C THR A 179 5.12 12.65 1.79
N GLY A 180 4.47 11.54 1.48
CA GLY A 180 3.04 11.46 1.11
C GLY A 180 2.69 12.23 -0.17
N ARG A 181 3.69 12.61 -0.99
CA ARG A 181 3.48 13.37 -2.22
C ARG A 181 3.09 12.44 -3.36
N PRO A 182 2.13 12.84 -4.21
CA PRO A 182 1.79 12.11 -5.41
C PRO A 182 3.01 11.85 -6.30
N GLN A 183 3.05 10.67 -6.92
CA GLN A 183 4.09 10.25 -7.84
C GLN A 183 3.50 10.16 -9.25
N GLY A 184 4.13 10.84 -10.19
CA GLY A 184 3.64 10.86 -11.56
C GLY A 184 4.31 11.92 -12.43
N ASN A 185 4.01 11.88 -13.73
CA ASN A 185 4.47 12.85 -14.68
C ASN A 185 3.86 14.26 -14.43
N LYS A 186 4.39 15.27 -15.10
CA LYS A 186 3.93 16.67 -14.94
C LYS A 186 2.44 16.86 -15.22
N ARG A 187 1.87 16.12 -16.19
CA ARG A 187 0.44 16.18 -16.55
C ARG A 187 -0.42 15.64 -15.40
N PHE A 188 -0.03 14.50 -14.83
CA PHE A 188 -0.69 13.91 -13.68
C PHE A 188 -0.64 14.84 -12.47
N LEU A 189 0.54 15.36 -12.12
CA LEU A 189 0.71 16.28 -10.98
C LEU A 189 -0.15 17.54 -11.13
N ARG A 190 -0.20 18.16 -12.31
CA ARG A 190 -1.08 19.31 -12.58
C ARG A 190 -2.57 18.97 -12.38
N LYS A 191 -3.01 17.78 -12.88
CA LYS A 191 -4.38 17.32 -12.66
C LYS A 191 -4.72 17.17 -11.18
N ILE A 192 -3.75 16.67 -10.39
CA ILE A 192 -3.89 16.52 -8.94
C ILE A 192 -3.95 17.90 -8.25
N GLU A 193 -3.07 18.84 -8.61
CA GLU A 193 -3.06 20.21 -8.09
C GLU A 193 -4.41 20.90 -8.31
N GLN A 194 -4.96 20.81 -9.53
CA GLN A 194 -6.29 21.35 -9.86
C GLN A 194 -7.39 20.75 -8.99
N LYS A 195 -7.41 19.40 -8.82
CA LYS A 195 -8.40 18.72 -7.98
C LYS A 195 -8.29 19.08 -6.49
N LEU A 196 -7.09 19.36 -6.01
CA LEU A 196 -6.84 19.67 -4.59
C LEU A 196 -6.91 21.16 -4.27
N GLY A 197 -6.92 22.02 -5.27
CA GLY A 197 -6.85 23.49 -5.09
C GLY A 197 -5.55 23.96 -4.42
N ARG A 198 -4.46 23.16 -4.47
CA ARG A 198 -3.19 23.49 -3.85
C ARG A 198 -2.00 23.03 -4.69
N SER A 199 -0.88 23.79 -4.62
CA SER A 199 0.37 23.39 -5.27
C SER A 199 1.02 22.19 -4.57
N LEU A 200 1.49 21.24 -5.37
CA LEU A 200 2.27 20.07 -4.95
C LEU A 200 3.76 20.25 -5.23
N ILE A 201 4.14 21.36 -5.92
CA ILE A 201 5.54 21.68 -6.21
C ILE A 201 6.26 21.96 -4.90
N ARG A 202 7.44 21.38 -4.74
CA ARG A 202 8.28 21.62 -3.56
C ARG A 202 8.71 23.08 -3.54
N LYS A 203 8.22 23.87 -2.60
CA LYS A 203 8.71 25.22 -2.36
C LYS A 203 10.16 25.15 -1.89
N LYS A 204 11.01 26.08 -2.34
CA LYS A 204 12.36 26.21 -1.78
C LYS A 204 12.26 26.44 -0.26
N PRO A 205 13.14 25.84 0.55
CA PRO A 205 13.18 26.15 1.97
C PRO A 205 13.28 27.65 2.16
N GLY A 206 12.46 28.21 3.04
CA GLY A 206 12.62 29.62 3.44
C GLY A 206 13.98 29.87 4.09
N PRO A 207 14.42 31.15 4.24
CA PRO A 207 15.64 31.47 4.94
C PRO A 207 15.64 30.81 6.34
N LYS A 208 16.79 30.23 6.72
CA LYS A 208 16.97 29.72 8.07
C LYS A 208 16.78 30.88 9.05
N ARG A 209 15.91 30.72 10.05
CA ARG A 209 15.85 31.67 11.16
C ARG A 209 17.27 31.75 11.73
N ARG A 210 17.86 32.96 11.74
CA ARG A 210 19.06 33.21 12.54
C ARG A 210 18.64 33.11 14.00
N LEU A 211 19.23 32.18 14.73
CA LEU A 211 19.18 32.13 16.20
C LEU A 211 19.95 33.28 16.76
#